data_6e73d81c2807ad472fb09af533964306
#
_entry.id   6e73d81c2807ad472fb09af533964306
#
_cell.length_a   1.000
_cell.length_b   1.000
_cell.length_c   1.000
_cell.angle_alpha   90.00
_cell.angle_beta   90.00
_cell.angle_gamma   90.00
#
_symmetry.space_group_name_H-M   'P 1'
#
loop_
_entity.id
_entity.type
_entity.pdbx_description
1 polymer ?
#
loop_
_entity_poly.entity_id
_entity_poly.type
_entity_poly.pdbx_seq_one_letter_code
_entity_poly.pdbx_strand_id
1 'polypeptide(L)'
;IRSVEFAGKYKVKLRVLSSFTPWDIDLKEEANSGTLITFEEDEQMEQAIVSGIAFNRDEAKISVLGVPDKPGIAYQIIGAVAAANIDVDVIIQNLAKDGKTDFSFTVPRSDYTKTLELLKVKAAADLGAAEVVGDPKICKVSIVGIGMKSHVGVAAKMFGALSDEGINIQMISTSEIKTSVVIDEKYMELAVRALHKAFELDQA
;
A
#
# COMPACT_ATOMS: atom_id res chain seq x y z
N ILE A 1 13.79 -5.13 6.48
CA ILE A 1 13.26 -5.05 5.09
C ILE A 1 14.39 -5.20 4.09
N ARG A 2 15.50 -4.44 4.17
CA ARG A 2 16.63 -4.58 3.24
C ARG A 2 17.23 -6.00 3.18
N SER A 3 17.28 -6.71 4.31
CA SER A 3 17.81 -8.09 4.34
C SER A 3 16.96 -9.04 3.47
N VAL A 4 15.63 -8.88 3.47
CA VAL A 4 14.72 -9.69 2.64
C VAL A 4 14.88 -9.36 1.17
N GLU A 5 15.03 -8.07 0.81
CA GLU A 5 15.30 -7.64 -0.57
C GLU A 5 16.63 -8.20 -1.08
N PHE A 6 17.69 -8.16 -0.26
CA PHE A 6 18.98 -8.73 -0.64
C PHE A 6 18.91 -10.24 -0.81
N ALA A 7 18.28 -10.94 0.13
CA ALA A 7 18.06 -12.38 0.02
C ALA A 7 17.30 -12.72 -1.27
N GLY A 8 16.25 -11.95 -1.60
CA GLY A 8 15.49 -12.07 -2.84
C GLY A 8 16.34 -11.86 -4.08
N LYS A 9 17.12 -10.79 -4.14
CA LYS A 9 17.99 -10.46 -5.26
C LYS A 9 19.02 -11.55 -5.56
N TYR A 10 19.55 -12.18 -4.53
CA TYR A 10 20.56 -13.23 -4.66
C TYR A 10 20.02 -14.65 -4.55
N LYS A 11 18.69 -14.81 -4.48
CA LYS A 11 17.99 -16.11 -4.34
C LYS A 11 18.50 -16.93 -3.15
N VAL A 12 18.78 -16.26 -2.03
CA VAL A 12 19.20 -16.90 -0.77
C VAL A 12 17.99 -17.15 0.11
N LYS A 13 17.80 -18.39 0.56
CA LYS A 13 16.75 -18.73 1.54
C LYS A 13 17.03 -17.99 2.85
N LEU A 14 16.03 -17.33 3.40
CA LEU A 14 16.12 -16.57 4.65
C LEU A 14 15.18 -17.18 5.69
N ARG A 15 15.67 -17.38 6.90
CA ARG A 15 14.82 -17.83 8.03
C ARG A 15 14.70 -16.71 9.05
N VAL A 16 13.48 -16.43 9.44
CA VAL A 16 13.14 -15.47 10.50
C VAL A 16 12.82 -16.24 11.76
N LEU A 17 13.60 -16.04 12.80
CA LEU A 17 13.44 -16.65 14.11
C LEU A 17 12.96 -15.62 15.14
N SER A 18 12.37 -16.10 16.23
CA SER A 18 12.07 -15.26 17.38
C SER A 18 13.38 -14.77 18.04
N SER A 19 13.44 -13.50 18.43
CA SER A 19 14.56 -12.97 19.21
C SER A 19 14.66 -13.56 20.63
N PHE A 20 13.64 -14.31 21.06
CA PHE A 20 13.61 -15.05 22.34
C PHE A 20 14.04 -16.52 22.17
N THR A 21 14.39 -16.96 20.97
CA THR A 21 14.95 -18.31 20.75
C THR A 21 16.29 -18.42 21.52
N PRO A 22 16.50 -19.47 22.34
CA PRO A 22 17.75 -19.66 23.05
C PRO A 22 18.94 -19.75 22.07
N TRP A 23 20.07 -19.17 22.45
CA TRP A 23 21.28 -19.16 21.62
C TRP A 23 21.92 -20.55 21.46
N ASP A 24 21.57 -21.49 22.33
CA ASP A 24 22.07 -22.86 22.41
C ASP A 24 21.07 -23.90 21.85
N ILE A 25 20.06 -23.47 21.09
CA ILE A 25 19.09 -24.35 20.42
C ILE A 25 19.80 -25.34 19.51
N ASP A 26 19.34 -26.60 19.50
CA ASP A 26 19.87 -27.62 18.58
C ASP A 26 19.63 -27.20 17.11
N LEU A 27 20.65 -27.37 16.26
CA LEU A 27 20.59 -26.98 14.85
C LEU A 27 19.44 -27.61 14.06
N LYS A 28 18.99 -28.82 14.47
CA LYS A 28 17.85 -29.48 13.82
C LYS A 28 16.52 -28.84 14.24
N GLU A 29 16.43 -28.44 15.49
CA GLU A 29 15.26 -27.74 16.01
C GLU A 29 15.19 -26.33 15.45
N GLU A 30 16.31 -25.62 15.40
CA GLU A 30 16.41 -24.32 14.74
C GLU A 30 16.01 -24.38 13.27
N ALA A 31 16.45 -25.41 12.54
CA ALA A 31 16.11 -25.61 11.12
C ALA A 31 14.61 -25.82 10.89
N ASN A 32 13.84 -26.26 11.88
CA ASN A 32 12.40 -26.50 11.79
C ASN A 32 11.57 -25.40 12.49
N SER A 33 12.20 -24.42 13.12
CA SER A 33 11.52 -23.33 13.82
C SER A 33 11.46 -22.05 12.99
N GLY A 34 10.59 -21.12 13.37
CA GLY A 34 10.45 -19.82 12.72
C GLY A 34 9.80 -19.89 11.33
N THR A 35 9.96 -18.81 10.55
CA THR A 35 9.40 -18.67 9.21
C THR A 35 10.50 -18.73 8.17
N LEU A 36 10.40 -19.69 7.24
CA LEU A 36 11.30 -19.79 6.09
C LEU A 36 10.77 -18.91 4.95
N ILE A 37 11.60 -17.98 4.47
CA ILE A 37 11.37 -17.22 3.25
C ILE A 37 12.14 -17.91 2.14
N THR A 38 11.44 -18.48 1.18
CA THR A 38 11.99 -19.25 0.06
C THR A 38 11.47 -18.73 -1.27
N PHE A 39 12.12 -19.11 -2.36
CA PHE A 39 11.75 -18.78 -3.74
C PHE A 39 11.30 -20.04 -4.51
N GLU A 40 11.17 -21.16 -3.83
CA GLU A 40 10.63 -22.39 -4.43
C GLU A 40 9.11 -22.22 -4.50
N GLU A 41 8.60 -22.16 -5.72
CA GLU A 41 7.17 -22.35 -6.00
C GLU A 41 6.89 -23.84 -5.80
N ASP A 42 6.00 -24.16 -4.88
CA ASP A 42 5.52 -25.54 -4.73
C ASP A 42 4.57 -25.81 -5.90
N GLU A 43 5.03 -26.52 -6.93
CA GLU A 43 4.28 -26.83 -8.15
C GLU A 43 2.96 -27.60 -7.88
N GLN A 44 2.73 -28.04 -6.65
CA GLN A 44 1.55 -28.77 -6.21
C GLN A 44 0.50 -27.92 -5.47
N MET A 45 0.78 -26.67 -5.12
CA MET A 45 -0.26 -25.77 -4.66
C MET A 45 -1.07 -25.29 -5.88
N GLU A 46 -2.31 -25.73 -5.99
CA GLU A 46 -3.32 -25.00 -6.76
C GLU A 46 -3.25 -23.55 -6.27
N GLN A 47 -2.77 -22.66 -7.13
CA GLN A 47 -2.34 -21.32 -6.77
C GLN A 47 -3.50 -20.56 -6.15
N ALA A 48 -3.49 -20.38 -4.84
CA ALA A 48 -4.33 -19.40 -4.21
C ALA A 48 -3.95 -18.04 -4.82
N ILE A 49 -4.85 -17.50 -5.64
CA ILE A 49 -4.67 -16.21 -6.34
C ILE A 49 -4.31 -15.11 -5.35
N VAL A 50 -4.88 -15.19 -4.14
CA VAL A 50 -4.59 -14.30 -3.01
C VAL A 50 -3.98 -15.14 -1.89
N SER A 51 -2.76 -14.80 -1.51
CA SER A 51 -1.98 -15.50 -0.47
C SER A 51 -2.09 -14.85 0.90
N GLY A 52 -2.57 -13.61 0.99
CA GLY A 52 -2.66 -12.92 2.27
C GLY A 52 -3.21 -11.50 2.18
N ILE A 53 -3.47 -10.94 3.36
CA ILE A 53 -3.90 -9.56 3.54
C ILE A 53 -2.79 -8.81 4.28
N ALA A 54 -2.35 -7.70 3.70
CA ALA A 54 -1.40 -6.78 4.33
C ALA A 54 -2.09 -5.45 4.62
N PHE A 55 -1.67 -4.76 5.67
CA PHE A 55 -2.17 -3.42 5.96
C PHE A 55 -1.06 -2.50 6.47
N ASN A 56 -1.27 -1.20 6.28
CA ASN A 56 -0.41 -0.15 6.83
C ASN A 56 -1.28 0.93 7.46
N ARG A 57 -1.00 1.24 8.73
CA ARG A 57 -1.66 2.31 9.51
C ARG A 57 -0.92 3.63 9.45
N ASP A 58 0.37 3.59 9.14
CA ASP A 58 1.23 4.78 9.12
C ASP A 58 1.16 5.48 7.77
N GLU A 59 -0.05 5.91 7.42
CA GLU A 59 -0.32 6.63 6.18
C GLU A 59 -1.24 7.82 6.41
N ALA A 60 -1.00 8.88 5.66
CA ALA A 60 -1.85 10.04 5.54
C ALA A 60 -2.02 10.42 4.07
N LYS A 61 -3.22 10.82 3.68
CA LYS A 61 -3.53 11.25 2.32
C LYS A 61 -3.39 12.75 2.18
N ILE A 62 -2.78 13.20 1.09
CA ILE A 62 -2.74 14.59 0.65
C ILE A 62 -3.35 14.66 -0.75
N SER A 63 -4.18 15.68 -0.98
CA SER A 63 -4.77 15.95 -2.29
C SER A 63 -4.56 17.41 -2.68
N VAL A 64 -3.99 17.62 -3.84
CA VAL A 64 -3.83 18.92 -4.49
C VAL A 64 -4.88 19.00 -5.58
N LEU A 65 -5.90 19.84 -5.37
CA LEU A 65 -7.10 19.86 -6.20
C LEU A 65 -7.06 20.98 -7.23
N GLY A 66 -7.58 20.72 -8.40
CA GLY A 66 -7.80 21.70 -9.44
C GLY A 66 -6.53 22.33 -9.98
N VAL A 67 -5.40 21.62 -10.02
CA VAL A 67 -4.15 22.10 -10.64
C VAL A 67 -4.30 22.10 -12.17
N PRO A 68 -3.63 23.04 -12.89
CA PRO A 68 -3.64 23.03 -14.35
C PRO A 68 -3.08 21.72 -14.92
N ASP A 69 -3.79 21.10 -15.86
CA ASP A 69 -3.32 19.89 -16.55
C ASP A 69 -2.30 20.29 -17.63
N LYS A 70 -1.04 20.29 -17.22
CA LYS A 70 0.09 20.61 -18.10
C LYS A 70 1.29 19.73 -17.79
N PRO A 71 2.16 19.46 -18.78
CA PRO A 71 3.39 18.74 -18.56
C PRO A 71 4.24 19.35 -17.41
N GLY A 72 4.71 18.48 -16.51
CA GLY A 72 5.56 18.88 -15.39
C GLY A 72 4.84 19.16 -14.08
N ILE A 73 3.50 19.21 -14.03
CA ILE A 73 2.77 19.51 -12.79
C ILE A 73 3.03 18.44 -11.70
N ALA A 74 3.01 17.16 -12.05
CA ALA A 74 3.33 16.06 -11.14
C ALA A 74 4.76 16.18 -10.59
N TYR A 75 5.73 16.56 -11.44
CA TYR A 75 7.10 16.79 -11.03
C TYR A 75 7.21 17.98 -10.05
N GLN A 76 6.49 19.07 -10.26
CA GLN A 76 6.49 20.22 -9.36
C GLN A 76 5.93 19.87 -7.97
N ILE A 77 4.90 19.02 -7.91
CA ILE A 77 4.30 18.58 -6.65
C ILE A 77 5.24 17.59 -5.93
N ILE A 78 5.56 16.48 -6.57
CA ILE A 78 6.36 15.40 -5.96
C ILE A 78 7.80 15.85 -5.75
N GLY A 79 8.38 16.65 -6.64
CA GLY A 79 9.72 17.18 -6.48
C GLY A 79 9.88 18.05 -5.24
N ALA A 80 8.85 18.83 -4.86
CA ALA A 80 8.86 19.60 -3.62
C ALA A 80 8.82 18.68 -2.38
N VAL A 81 8.02 17.63 -2.42
CA VAL A 81 7.92 16.62 -1.35
C VAL A 81 9.24 15.86 -1.19
N ALA A 82 9.83 15.42 -2.32
CA ALA A 82 11.13 14.76 -2.35
C ALA A 82 12.28 15.66 -1.83
N ALA A 83 12.29 16.94 -2.21
CA ALA A 83 13.27 17.90 -1.71
C ALA A 83 13.18 18.11 -0.18
N ALA A 84 12.03 17.89 0.40
CA ALA A 84 11.82 17.91 1.85
C ALA A 84 12.17 16.58 2.54
N ASN A 85 12.69 15.58 1.78
CA ASN A 85 13.04 14.24 2.22
C ASN A 85 11.83 13.48 2.82
N ILE A 86 10.70 13.51 2.11
CA ILE A 86 9.46 12.85 2.49
C ILE A 86 9.18 11.74 1.47
N ASP A 87 8.95 10.52 1.95
CA ASP A 87 8.58 9.38 1.13
C ASP A 87 7.12 9.47 0.67
N VAL A 88 6.86 8.98 -0.54
CA VAL A 88 5.52 8.90 -1.14
C VAL A 88 5.26 7.47 -1.57
N ASP A 89 4.05 6.93 -1.26
CA ASP A 89 3.72 5.55 -1.61
C ASP A 89 2.69 5.49 -2.76
N VAL A 90 1.42 5.74 -2.48
CA VAL A 90 0.37 5.71 -3.52
C VAL A 90 0.27 7.06 -4.18
N ILE A 91 0.24 7.09 -5.52
CA ILE A 91 0.05 8.32 -6.30
C ILE A 91 -1.09 8.08 -7.28
N ILE A 92 -2.08 8.98 -7.28
CA ILE A 92 -3.20 8.98 -8.22
C ILE A 92 -3.36 10.37 -8.80
N GLN A 93 -3.45 10.45 -10.12
CA GLN A 93 -3.77 11.66 -10.86
C GLN A 93 -5.01 11.38 -11.72
N ASN A 94 -6.02 12.22 -11.62
CA ASN A 94 -7.24 12.12 -12.41
C ASN A 94 -7.44 13.40 -13.19
N LEU A 95 -7.67 13.28 -14.48
CA LEU A 95 -8.11 14.39 -15.32
C LEU A 95 -9.49 14.85 -14.85
N ALA A 96 -9.57 16.10 -14.44
CA ALA A 96 -10.84 16.77 -14.18
C ALA A 96 -11.35 17.48 -15.47
N LYS A 97 -12.52 18.09 -15.39
CA LYS A 97 -13.03 18.92 -16.49
C LYS A 97 -12.25 20.22 -16.60
N ASP A 98 -12.31 20.87 -17.75
CA ASP A 98 -11.79 22.21 -18.02
C ASP A 98 -10.26 22.35 -17.91
N GLY A 99 -9.49 21.34 -18.31
CA GLY A 99 -8.03 21.38 -18.35
C GLY A 99 -7.38 21.46 -16.96
N LYS A 100 -8.08 20.94 -15.96
CA LYS A 100 -7.55 20.77 -14.60
C LYS A 100 -7.36 19.30 -14.26
N THR A 101 -6.59 19.04 -13.22
CA THR A 101 -6.37 17.70 -12.69
C THR A 101 -6.35 17.74 -11.17
N ASP A 102 -6.77 16.64 -10.54
CA ASP A 102 -6.58 16.41 -9.12
C ASP A 102 -5.45 15.43 -8.92
N PHE A 103 -4.57 15.74 -8.00
CA PHE A 103 -3.39 14.94 -7.69
C PHE A 103 -3.41 14.53 -6.23
N SER A 104 -3.56 13.24 -5.96
CA SER A 104 -3.62 12.68 -4.62
C SER A 104 -2.48 11.68 -4.39
N PHE A 105 -1.91 11.70 -3.21
CA PHE A 105 -0.87 10.75 -2.83
C PHE A 105 -0.87 10.50 -1.32
N THR A 106 -0.15 9.45 -0.89
CA THR A 106 0.03 9.15 0.53
C THR A 106 1.47 9.36 0.97
N VAL A 107 1.62 9.77 2.23
CA VAL A 107 2.90 9.97 2.92
C VAL A 107 2.84 9.29 4.30
N PRO A 108 3.99 9.03 4.97
CA PRO A 108 4.00 8.64 6.37
C PRO A 108 3.23 9.65 7.22
N ARG A 109 2.47 9.16 8.20
CA ARG A 109 1.63 10.02 9.05
C ARG A 109 2.45 11.07 9.82
N SER A 110 3.68 10.74 10.19
CA SER A 110 4.62 11.66 10.82
C SER A 110 4.93 12.89 9.97
N ASP A 111 4.89 12.75 8.64
CA ASP A 111 5.20 13.80 7.67
C ASP A 111 3.96 14.57 7.18
N TYR A 112 2.76 14.20 7.65
CA TYR A 112 1.50 14.78 7.20
C TYR A 112 1.47 16.30 7.30
N THR A 113 1.70 16.85 8.50
CA THR A 113 1.61 18.29 8.75
C THR A 113 2.64 19.06 7.92
N LYS A 114 3.88 18.58 7.90
CA LYS A 114 4.97 19.16 7.12
C LYS A 114 4.64 19.20 5.62
N THR A 115 4.10 18.10 5.09
CA THR A 115 3.73 17.99 3.67
C THR A 115 2.57 18.91 3.33
N LEU A 116 1.54 18.95 4.18
CA LEU A 116 0.37 19.78 3.96
C LEU A 116 0.73 21.29 3.94
N GLU A 117 1.54 21.74 4.88
CA GLU A 117 2.01 23.13 4.96
C GLU A 117 2.88 23.49 3.76
N LEU A 118 3.86 22.64 3.42
CA LEU A 118 4.73 22.81 2.26
C LEU A 118 3.92 23.02 0.97
N LEU A 119 2.93 22.15 0.75
CA LEU A 119 2.12 22.21 -0.47
C LEU A 119 1.11 23.35 -0.48
N LYS A 120 0.57 23.77 0.66
CA LYS A 120 -0.28 24.97 0.75
C LYS A 120 0.48 26.22 0.35
N VAL A 121 1.71 26.38 0.83
CA VAL A 121 2.58 27.52 0.44
C VAL A 121 2.87 27.46 -1.06
N LYS A 122 3.25 26.29 -1.58
CA LYS A 122 3.58 26.11 -2.99
C LYS A 122 2.38 26.23 -3.92
N ALA A 123 1.21 25.77 -3.49
CA ALA A 123 -0.05 25.90 -4.22
C ALA A 123 -0.41 27.36 -4.47
N ALA A 124 -0.26 28.20 -3.44
CA ALA A 124 -0.52 29.62 -3.53
C ALA A 124 0.49 30.37 -4.43
N ALA A 125 1.76 29.92 -4.47
CA ALA A 125 2.82 30.60 -5.21
C ALA A 125 2.91 30.17 -6.68
N ASP A 126 2.94 28.84 -6.95
CA ASP A 126 3.44 28.32 -8.22
C ASP A 126 2.52 27.31 -8.93
N LEU A 127 1.70 26.56 -8.17
CA LEU A 127 0.96 25.42 -8.75
C LEU A 127 -0.35 25.82 -9.41
N GLY A 128 -0.92 26.95 -9.03
CA GLY A 128 -2.25 27.36 -9.49
C GLY A 128 -3.36 26.39 -9.06
N ALA A 129 -3.15 25.69 -7.94
CA ALA A 129 -4.12 24.77 -7.37
C ALA A 129 -5.30 25.53 -6.76
N ALA A 130 -6.48 24.95 -6.84
CA ALA A 130 -7.66 25.50 -6.18
C ALA A 130 -7.60 25.31 -4.66
N GLU A 131 -7.15 24.12 -4.22
CA GLU A 131 -7.10 23.77 -2.82
C GLU A 131 -6.06 22.67 -2.55
N VAL A 132 -5.54 22.63 -1.32
CA VAL A 132 -4.75 21.52 -0.80
C VAL A 132 -5.40 21.02 0.48
N VAL A 133 -5.86 19.76 0.45
CA VAL A 133 -6.53 19.09 1.56
C VAL A 133 -5.77 17.84 1.98
N GLY A 134 -6.00 17.39 3.19
CA GLY A 134 -5.37 16.15 3.67
C GLY A 134 -6.24 15.41 4.68
N ASP A 135 -5.98 14.12 4.80
CA ASP A 135 -6.64 13.23 5.77
C ASP A 135 -5.58 12.34 6.44
N PRO A 136 -5.31 12.52 7.75
CA PRO A 136 -4.36 11.69 8.50
C PRO A 136 -5.01 10.44 9.09
N LYS A 137 -6.33 10.25 8.92
CA LYS A 137 -7.09 9.13 9.50
C LYS A 137 -7.43 8.07 8.46
N ILE A 138 -6.44 7.70 7.68
CA ILE A 138 -6.55 6.65 6.67
C ILE A 138 -5.65 5.47 7.00
N CYS A 139 -5.98 4.32 6.42
CA CYS A 139 -5.08 3.18 6.35
C CYS A 139 -5.12 2.57 4.94
N LYS A 140 -4.05 1.88 4.58
CA LYS A 140 -3.96 1.10 3.36
C LYS A 140 -4.15 -0.38 3.68
N VAL A 141 -5.08 -1.04 3.00
CA VAL A 141 -5.30 -2.49 3.06
C VAL A 141 -5.06 -3.08 1.68
N SER A 142 -4.31 -4.16 1.63
CA SER A 142 -3.89 -4.79 0.38
C SER A 142 -4.18 -6.29 0.43
N ILE A 143 -4.76 -6.82 -0.63
CA ILE A 143 -4.70 -8.24 -0.93
C ILE A 143 -3.40 -8.51 -1.69
N VAL A 144 -2.69 -9.56 -1.31
CA VAL A 144 -1.39 -9.93 -1.87
C VAL A 144 -1.50 -11.32 -2.49
N GLY A 145 -0.91 -11.50 -3.65
CA GLY A 145 -0.92 -12.79 -4.34
C GLY A 145 -0.11 -12.74 -5.64
N ILE A 146 -0.15 -13.82 -6.40
CA ILE A 146 0.56 -13.94 -7.67
C ILE A 146 -0.43 -13.75 -8.82
N GLY A 147 -0.02 -13.01 -9.85
CA GLY A 147 -0.82 -12.84 -11.07
C GLY A 147 -2.11 -12.04 -10.88
N MET A 148 -2.17 -11.15 -9.90
CA MET A 148 -3.34 -10.33 -9.57
C MET A 148 -3.95 -9.60 -10.77
N LYS A 149 -3.10 -9.19 -11.71
CA LYS A 149 -3.51 -8.50 -12.95
C LYS A 149 -4.17 -9.43 -13.97
N SER A 150 -3.80 -10.69 -13.96
CA SER A 150 -4.23 -11.70 -14.95
C SER A 150 -5.53 -12.41 -14.55
N HIS A 151 -5.95 -12.27 -13.29
CA HIS A 151 -7.13 -12.95 -12.76
C HIS A 151 -8.33 -12.01 -12.70
N VAL A 152 -9.28 -12.27 -13.60
CA VAL A 152 -10.52 -11.51 -13.68
C VAL A 152 -11.33 -11.72 -12.40
N GLY A 153 -11.83 -10.60 -11.83
CA GLY A 153 -12.76 -10.66 -10.69
C GLY A 153 -12.14 -10.48 -9.31
N VAL A 154 -10.81 -10.58 -9.15
CA VAL A 154 -10.16 -10.42 -7.83
C VAL A 154 -10.44 -9.05 -7.21
N ALA A 155 -10.27 -7.97 -7.98
CA ALA A 155 -10.57 -6.62 -7.51
C ALA A 155 -12.08 -6.46 -7.21
N ALA A 156 -12.95 -7.01 -8.06
CA ALA A 156 -14.40 -6.96 -7.85
C ALA A 156 -14.81 -7.69 -6.56
N LYS A 157 -14.22 -8.86 -6.28
CA LYS A 157 -14.45 -9.62 -5.04
C LYS A 157 -13.98 -8.83 -3.82
N MET A 158 -12.81 -8.18 -3.90
CA MET A 158 -12.31 -7.28 -2.84
C MET A 158 -13.26 -6.13 -2.56
N PHE A 159 -13.69 -5.43 -3.61
CA PHE A 159 -14.58 -4.27 -3.46
C PHE A 159 -15.98 -4.67 -2.99
N GLY A 160 -16.50 -5.81 -3.45
CA GLY A 160 -17.75 -6.40 -2.96
C GLY A 160 -17.72 -6.67 -1.46
N ALA A 161 -16.68 -7.37 -0.99
CA ALA A 161 -16.52 -7.67 0.43
C ALA A 161 -16.44 -6.42 1.32
N LEU A 162 -15.78 -5.35 0.84
CA LEU A 162 -15.73 -4.07 1.56
C LEU A 162 -17.08 -3.34 1.51
N SER A 163 -17.76 -3.39 0.38
CA SER A 163 -19.09 -2.79 0.22
C SER A 163 -20.14 -3.42 1.14
N ASP A 164 -20.13 -4.74 1.28
CA ASP A 164 -21.04 -5.48 2.14
C ASP A 164 -20.89 -5.09 3.63
N GLU A 165 -19.70 -4.66 4.03
CA GLU A 165 -19.39 -4.14 5.36
C GLU A 165 -19.59 -2.60 5.46
N GLY A 166 -20.05 -1.95 4.41
CA GLY A 166 -20.27 -0.50 4.39
C GLY A 166 -18.99 0.32 4.43
N ILE A 167 -17.87 -0.24 3.96
CA ILE A 167 -16.55 0.40 3.96
C ILE A 167 -16.35 1.14 2.64
N ASN A 168 -16.22 2.47 2.72
CA ASN A 168 -15.95 3.30 1.54
C ASN A 168 -14.47 3.30 1.17
N ILE A 169 -14.19 3.17 -0.12
CA ILE A 169 -12.84 3.21 -0.69
C ILE A 169 -12.51 4.64 -1.13
N GLN A 170 -11.38 5.17 -0.70
CA GLN A 170 -10.93 6.52 -1.04
C GLN A 170 -9.93 6.56 -2.19
N MET A 171 -9.05 5.55 -2.27
CA MET A 171 -8.05 5.39 -3.34
C MET A 171 -7.87 3.91 -3.66
N ILE A 172 -7.48 3.62 -4.89
CA ILE A 172 -7.19 2.27 -5.36
C ILE A 172 -5.84 2.27 -6.08
N SER A 173 -5.01 1.27 -5.80
CA SER A 173 -3.76 1.03 -6.52
C SER A 173 -3.60 -0.45 -6.79
N THR A 174 -3.17 -0.82 -7.99
CA THR A 174 -3.00 -2.21 -8.41
C THR A 174 -1.60 -2.45 -8.96
N SER A 175 -1.05 -3.61 -8.67
CA SER A 175 0.20 -4.11 -9.24
C SER A 175 0.05 -5.58 -9.63
N GLU A 176 1.11 -6.22 -10.10
CA GLU A 176 1.08 -7.64 -10.46
C GLU A 176 0.90 -8.56 -9.27
N ILE A 177 1.34 -8.13 -8.08
CA ILE A 177 1.36 -8.93 -6.85
C ILE A 177 0.41 -8.43 -5.77
N LYS A 178 -0.22 -7.28 -5.94
CA LYS A 178 -1.15 -6.72 -4.93
C LYS A 178 -2.19 -5.79 -5.52
N THR A 179 -3.38 -5.80 -4.93
CA THR A 179 -4.38 -4.74 -5.09
C THR A 179 -4.57 -4.07 -3.73
N SER A 180 -4.43 -2.76 -3.70
CA SER A 180 -4.46 -1.96 -2.48
C SER A 180 -5.61 -0.96 -2.52
N VAL A 181 -6.24 -0.76 -1.38
CA VAL A 181 -7.23 0.30 -1.17
C VAL A 181 -6.84 1.16 0.02
N VAL A 182 -7.14 2.44 -0.07
CA VAL A 182 -7.08 3.37 1.05
C VAL A 182 -8.49 3.57 1.56
N ILE A 183 -8.68 3.38 2.87
CA ILE A 183 -9.96 3.49 3.58
C ILE A 183 -9.78 4.32 4.85
N ASP A 184 -10.88 4.69 5.50
CA ASP A 184 -10.85 5.30 6.84
C ASP A 184 -10.25 4.30 7.86
N GLU A 185 -9.31 4.76 8.66
CA GLU A 185 -8.55 3.97 9.64
C GLU A 185 -9.43 3.17 10.61
N LYS A 186 -10.58 3.72 11.00
CA LYS A 186 -11.51 3.06 11.92
C LYS A 186 -12.05 1.72 11.42
N TYR A 187 -12.04 1.51 10.10
CA TYR A 187 -12.53 0.27 9.48
C TYR A 187 -11.44 -0.76 9.21
N MET A 188 -10.18 -0.49 9.53
CA MET A 188 -9.07 -1.35 9.15
C MET A 188 -9.25 -2.80 9.60
N GLU A 189 -9.56 -3.03 10.87
CA GLU A 189 -9.71 -4.39 11.40
C GLU A 189 -10.92 -5.13 10.79
N LEU A 190 -12.01 -4.41 10.56
CA LEU A 190 -13.18 -4.95 9.90
C LEU A 190 -12.86 -5.33 8.45
N ALA A 191 -12.17 -4.45 7.71
CA ALA A 191 -11.74 -4.69 6.34
C ALA A 191 -10.83 -5.93 6.23
N VAL A 192 -9.84 -6.05 7.11
CA VAL A 192 -8.92 -7.21 7.13
C VAL A 192 -9.70 -8.51 7.34
N ARG A 193 -10.61 -8.55 8.32
CA ARG A 193 -11.44 -9.75 8.59
C ARG A 193 -12.38 -10.08 7.43
N ALA A 194 -13.05 -9.08 6.85
CA ALA A 194 -13.94 -9.28 5.72
C ALA A 194 -13.21 -9.85 4.51
N LEU A 195 -12.03 -9.30 4.21
CA LEU A 195 -11.20 -9.77 3.10
C LEU A 195 -10.63 -11.16 3.38
N HIS A 196 -10.16 -11.43 4.59
CA HIS A 196 -9.65 -12.74 4.99
C HIS A 196 -10.71 -13.83 4.77
N LYS A 197 -11.96 -13.56 5.21
CA LYS A 197 -13.09 -14.43 4.98
C LYS A 197 -13.45 -14.55 3.49
N ALA A 198 -13.52 -13.43 2.78
CA ALA A 198 -13.89 -13.42 1.37
C ALA A 198 -12.92 -14.23 0.50
N PHE A 199 -11.63 -14.21 0.80
CA PHE A 199 -10.60 -14.96 0.07
C PHE A 199 -10.25 -16.30 0.71
N GLU A 200 -11.03 -16.77 1.71
CA GLU A 200 -10.92 -18.11 2.32
C GLU A 200 -9.54 -18.42 2.90
N LEU A 201 -8.87 -17.37 3.45
CA LEU A 201 -7.50 -17.48 3.96
C LEU A 201 -7.39 -18.18 5.33
N ASP A 202 -8.50 -18.52 5.96
CA ASP A 202 -8.61 -19.30 7.20
C ASP A 202 -8.58 -20.82 6.96
N GLN A 203 -8.62 -21.24 5.70
CA GLN A 203 -8.61 -22.66 5.33
C GLN A 203 -7.24 -23.13 4.80
N ALA A 204 -6.23 -22.25 4.81
CA ALA A 204 -4.89 -22.52 4.29
C ALA A 204 -3.95 -23.09 5.37
#